data_76158b6f90d4f6fe512e56d883cf3367
#
_entry.id   76158b6f90d4f6fe512e56d883cf3367
#
_cell.length_a   1.000
_cell.length_b   1.000
_cell.length_c   1.000
_cell.angle_alpha   90.00
_cell.angle_beta   90.00
_cell.angle_gamma   90.00
#
_symmetry.space_group_name_H-M   'P 1'
#
loop_
_entity.id
_entity.type
_entity.pdbx_description
1 polymer ?
#
loop_
_entity_poly.entity_id
_entity_poly.type
_entity_poly.pdbx_seq_one_letter_code
_entity_poly.pdbx_strand_id
1 'polypeptide(L)'
;LQTMQDLAAFHREKLALPVIQITGTNGKTTTKELVSTVLAKKYNVLHTEANYNNHIGVPKTLLRLGKEHEIAVIETGANHRGEIAQLTNIVHPDYGIITNVGRAHLEGFGSFEGVVHTKAELYDYLRKKKDGAIFLNSDSEILCRVAEGLKAYKYGTKAEAHPEVLGEVVNCDPYISFKWKSGNGEWHTVETKLIGDYNIANLLAAVAVGIKFNVPETDICEALRDYVPSNNRSQLKQ
;
A
#
# COMPACT_ATOMS: atom_id res chain seq x y z
N LEU A 1 -22.63 12.73 -9.04
CA LEU A 1 -21.41 12.00 -8.75
C LEU A 1 -20.18 12.91 -8.92
N GLN A 2 -20.01 13.58 -10.06
CA GLN A 2 -18.86 14.46 -10.34
C GLN A 2 -18.67 15.52 -9.23
N THR A 3 -19.71 16.23 -8.85
CA THR A 3 -19.67 17.24 -7.77
C THR A 3 -19.12 16.68 -6.44
N MET A 4 -19.46 15.43 -6.10
CA MET A 4 -18.93 14.79 -4.88
C MET A 4 -17.44 14.48 -5.02
N GLN A 5 -16.99 14.08 -6.20
CA GLN A 5 -15.57 13.79 -6.49
C GLN A 5 -14.76 15.09 -6.44
N ASP A 6 -15.26 16.16 -7.08
CA ASP A 6 -14.61 17.47 -7.08
C ASP A 6 -14.52 18.06 -5.66
N LEU A 7 -15.60 17.92 -4.88
CA LEU A 7 -15.62 18.35 -3.48
C LEU A 7 -14.62 17.56 -2.63
N ALA A 8 -14.52 16.24 -2.82
CA ALA A 8 -13.59 15.40 -2.10
C ALA A 8 -12.13 15.73 -2.44
N ALA A 9 -11.81 15.96 -3.71
CA ALA A 9 -10.48 16.37 -4.15
C ALA A 9 -10.12 17.75 -3.55
N PHE A 10 -11.01 18.72 -3.61
CA PHE A 10 -10.82 20.05 -3.01
C PHE A 10 -10.61 19.97 -1.49
N HIS A 11 -11.45 19.18 -0.80
CA HIS A 11 -11.34 18.97 0.64
C HIS A 11 -9.99 18.36 1.03
N ARG A 12 -9.55 17.33 0.29
CA ARG A 12 -8.24 16.71 0.44
C ARG A 12 -7.09 17.70 0.32
N GLU A 13 -7.13 18.56 -0.71
CA GLU A 13 -6.09 19.56 -0.94
C GLU A 13 -5.99 20.59 0.19
N LYS A 14 -7.13 20.99 0.75
CA LYS A 14 -7.18 21.96 1.86
C LYS A 14 -6.55 21.44 3.15
N LEU A 15 -6.55 20.14 3.38
CA LEU A 15 -5.99 19.55 4.61
C LEU A 15 -4.49 19.27 4.51
N ALA A 16 -3.90 19.28 3.33
CA ALA A 16 -2.45 19.25 3.05
C ALA A 16 -1.64 18.19 3.84
N LEU A 17 -2.28 17.10 4.28
CA LEU A 17 -1.61 16.00 4.98
C LEU A 17 -1.04 14.97 3.98
N PRO A 18 -0.04 14.16 4.33
CA PRO A 18 0.47 13.10 3.47
C PRO A 18 -0.60 12.05 3.14
N VAL A 19 -0.69 11.64 1.88
CA VAL A 19 -1.60 10.57 1.44
C VAL A 19 -0.83 9.48 0.73
N ILE A 20 -1.03 8.25 1.19
CA ILE A 20 -0.52 7.03 0.57
C ILE A 20 -1.68 6.38 -0.19
N GLN A 21 -1.57 6.25 -1.51
CA GLN A 21 -2.53 5.51 -2.32
C GLN A 21 -2.03 4.09 -2.58
N ILE A 22 -2.89 3.11 -2.36
CA ILE A 22 -2.58 1.69 -2.56
C ILE A 22 -3.48 1.13 -3.65
N THR A 23 -2.87 0.51 -4.66
CA THR A 23 -3.56 -0.27 -5.68
C THR A 23 -2.85 -1.60 -5.93
N GLY A 24 -3.35 -2.40 -6.84
CA GLY A 24 -2.77 -3.70 -7.21
C GLY A 24 -3.85 -4.72 -7.56
N THR A 25 -3.44 -5.90 -7.96
CA THR A 25 -4.38 -7.00 -8.24
C THR A 25 -4.84 -7.63 -6.93
N ASN A 26 -3.93 -8.17 -6.14
CA ASN A 26 -4.18 -8.81 -4.87
C ASN A 26 -3.48 -8.08 -3.71
N GLY A 27 -3.88 -8.34 -2.46
CA GLY A 27 -3.20 -7.84 -1.27
C GLY A 27 -3.46 -6.36 -0.92
N LYS A 28 -4.23 -5.61 -1.71
CA LYS A 28 -4.54 -4.19 -1.45
C LYS A 28 -5.07 -3.93 -0.05
N THR A 29 -6.14 -4.63 0.32
CA THR A 29 -6.79 -4.45 1.63
C THR A 29 -5.87 -4.88 2.77
N THR A 30 -5.18 -6.01 2.64
CA THR A 30 -4.21 -6.47 3.63
C THR A 30 -3.07 -5.46 3.80
N THR A 31 -2.48 -4.97 2.70
CA THR A 31 -1.44 -3.94 2.75
C THR A 31 -1.96 -2.64 3.38
N LYS A 32 -3.16 -2.18 3.00
CA LYS A 32 -3.80 -1.00 3.57
C LYS A 32 -3.97 -1.14 5.08
N GLU A 33 -4.47 -2.28 5.55
CA GLU A 33 -4.66 -2.53 6.98
C GLU A 33 -3.33 -2.59 7.74
N LEU A 34 -2.33 -3.32 7.23
CA LEU A 34 -1.00 -3.40 7.85
C LEU A 34 -0.31 -2.04 7.91
N VAL A 35 -0.32 -1.28 6.81
CA VAL A 35 0.24 0.08 6.74
C VAL A 35 -0.46 0.99 7.74
N SER A 36 -1.78 0.94 7.79
CA SER A 36 -2.57 1.78 8.72
C SER A 36 -2.30 1.43 10.18
N THR A 37 -2.18 0.13 10.51
CA THR A 37 -1.89 -0.34 11.87
C THR A 37 -0.49 0.09 12.32
N VAL A 38 0.52 0.00 11.44
CA VAL A 38 1.88 0.47 11.73
C VAL A 38 1.90 1.98 11.93
N LEU A 39 1.30 2.75 11.04
CA LEU A 39 1.25 4.21 11.14
C LEU A 39 0.48 4.68 12.38
N ALA A 40 -0.57 3.96 12.79
CA ALA A 40 -1.39 4.29 13.96
C ALA A 40 -0.63 4.21 15.29
N LYS A 41 0.57 3.59 15.32
CA LYS A 41 1.45 3.66 16.50
C LYS A 41 1.98 5.06 16.78
N LYS A 42 1.95 5.94 15.78
CA LYS A 42 2.52 7.28 15.89
C LYS A 42 1.59 8.41 15.42
N TYR A 43 0.68 8.13 14.50
CA TYR A 43 -0.15 9.12 13.82
C TYR A 43 -1.64 8.83 13.96
N ASN A 44 -2.46 9.87 13.87
CA ASN A 44 -3.90 9.71 13.68
C ASN A 44 -4.18 9.47 12.19
N VAL A 45 -4.53 8.23 11.84
CA VAL A 45 -4.60 7.73 10.47
C VAL A 45 -6.05 7.67 10.00
N LEU A 46 -6.39 8.34 8.89
CA LEU A 46 -7.58 7.99 8.12
C LEU A 46 -7.23 6.88 7.12
N HIS A 47 -8.06 5.85 7.04
CA HIS A 47 -7.90 4.83 6.00
C HIS A 47 -9.22 4.45 5.35
N THR A 48 -9.15 3.86 4.15
CA THR A 48 -10.31 3.28 3.46
C THR A 48 -10.91 2.15 4.29
N GLU A 49 -12.20 2.27 4.62
CA GLU A 49 -12.97 1.22 5.29
C GLU A 49 -13.59 0.25 4.28
N ALA A 50 -13.78 -0.98 4.71
CA ALA A 50 -14.41 -2.04 3.90
C ALA A 50 -13.81 -2.10 2.48
N ASN A 51 -14.67 -2.07 1.46
CA ASN A 51 -14.31 -2.09 0.03
C ASN A 51 -14.60 -0.73 -0.66
N TYR A 52 -14.51 0.40 0.07
CA TYR A 52 -14.76 1.74 -0.48
C TYR A 52 -13.59 2.24 -1.34
N ASN A 53 -13.19 1.42 -2.32
CA ASN A 53 -12.02 1.63 -3.18
C ASN A 53 -12.35 2.02 -4.63
N ASN A 54 -13.62 2.42 -4.89
CA ASN A 54 -14.13 2.79 -6.21
C ASN A 54 -14.49 4.29 -6.28
N HIS A 55 -15.01 4.73 -7.43
CA HIS A 55 -15.38 6.11 -7.75
C HIS A 55 -16.47 6.73 -6.85
N ILE A 56 -17.12 5.95 -5.97
CA ILE A 56 -18.04 6.41 -4.93
C ILE A 56 -17.41 6.33 -3.55
N GLY A 57 -16.74 5.22 -3.25
CA GLY A 57 -16.17 4.94 -1.93
C GLY A 57 -14.98 5.82 -1.60
N VAL A 58 -14.11 6.07 -2.59
CA VAL A 58 -12.92 6.92 -2.41
C VAL A 58 -13.32 8.37 -2.03
N PRO A 59 -14.22 9.06 -2.76
CA PRO A 59 -14.69 10.37 -2.33
C PRO A 59 -15.32 10.38 -0.94
N LYS A 60 -16.15 9.37 -0.60
CA LYS A 60 -16.73 9.25 0.75
C LYS A 60 -15.66 9.13 1.83
N THR A 61 -14.60 8.38 1.57
CA THR A 61 -13.47 8.24 2.50
C THR A 61 -12.75 9.58 2.68
N LEU A 62 -12.44 10.29 1.59
CA LEU A 62 -11.75 11.58 1.64
C LEU A 62 -12.56 12.67 2.34
N LEU A 63 -13.89 12.68 2.21
CA LEU A 63 -14.78 13.64 2.89
C LEU A 63 -14.83 13.42 4.41
N ARG A 64 -14.30 12.31 4.92
CA ARG A 64 -14.15 12.05 6.37
C ARG A 64 -12.83 12.60 6.93
N LEU A 65 -11.93 13.12 6.09
CA LEU A 65 -10.73 13.79 6.57
C LEU A 65 -11.11 14.98 7.47
N GLY A 66 -10.51 15.04 8.64
CA GLY A 66 -10.63 16.14 9.58
C GLY A 66 -9.25 16.69 9.92
N LYS A 67 -9.23 17.79 10.68
CA LYS A 67 -7.99 18.45 11.14
C LYS A 67 -7.20 17.58 12.12
N GLU A 68 -7.85 16.61 12.73
CA GLU A 68 -7.26 15.63 13.65
C GLU A 68 -6.39 14.61 12.95
N HIS A 69 -6.64 14.33 11.66
CA HIS A 69 -5.87 13.35 10.90
C HIS A 69 -4.51 13.91 10.48
N GLU A 70 -3.48 13.09 10.59
CA GLU A 70 -2.09 13.44 10.27
C GLU A 70 -1.59 12.76 9.00
N ILE A 71 -2.22 11.65 8.60
CA ILE A 71 -1.89 10.88 7.40
C ILE A 71 -3.13 10.12 6.91
N ALA A 72 -3.22 9.88 5.60
CA ALA A 72 -4.28 9.06 5.03
C ALA A 72 -3.74 7.90 4.20
N VAL A 73 -4.40 6.73 4.28
CA VAL A 73 -4.09 5.52 3.51
C VAL A 73 -5.32 5.13 2.69
N ILE A 74 -5.25 5.38 1.39
CA ILE A 74 -6.41 5.25 0.48
C ILE A 74 -6.22 4.06 -0.46
N GLU A 75 -7.08 3.06 -0.32
CA GLU A 75 -7.15 1.94 -1.25
C GLU A 75 -7.93 2.32 -2.51
N THR A 76 -7.40 1.96 -3.69
CA THR A 76 -8.07 2.16 -4.98
C THR A 76 -8.09 0.88 -5.80
N GLY A 77 -9.26 0.56 -6.32
CA GLY A 77 -9.52 -0.60 -7.19
C GLY A 77 -9.90 -0.16 -8.59
N ALA A 78 -9.65 -1.02 -9.58
CA ALA A 78 -10.09 -0.81 -10.96
C ALA A 78 -10.44 -2.14 -11.63
N ASN A 79 -11.45 -2.08 -12.49
CA ASN A 79 -11.87 -3.15 -13.39
C ASN A 79 -11.61 -2.80 -14.86
N HIS A 80 -11.43 -1.50 -15.19
CA HIS A 80 -11.20 -0.99 -16.54
C HIS A 80 -10.02 -0.03 -16.58
N ARG A 81 -9.49 0.18 -17.78
CA ARG A 81 -8.43 1.17 -18.04
C ARG A 81 -8.90 2.58 -17.71
N GLY A 82 -8.00 3.42 -17.18
CA GLY A 82 -8.27 4.80 -16.81
C GLY A 82 -8.91 4.98 -15.44
N GLU A 83 -9.43 3.93 -14.81
CA GLU A 83 -10.08 4.05 -13.50
C GLU A 83 -9.09 4.41 -12.37
N ILE A 84 -7.86 3.89 -12.40
CA ILE A 84 -6.84 4.29 -11.42
C ILE A 84 -6.46 5.75 -11.64
N ALA A 85 -6.27 6.20 -12.88
CA ALA A 85 -5.99 7.61 -13.16
C ALA A 85 -7.10 8.53 -12.65
N GLN A 86 -8.38 8.15 -12.88
CA GLN A 86 -9.53 8.90 -12.36
C GLN A 86 -9.50 9.00 -10.83
N LEU A 87 -9.30 7.86 -10.15
CA LEU A 87 -9.25 7.82 -8.69
C LEU A 87 -8.04 8.59 -8.14
N THR A 88 -6.89 8.50 -8.79
CA THR A 88 -5.67 9.21 -8.41
C THR A 88 -5.84 10.73 -8.52
N ASN A 89 -6.58 11.22 -9.54
CA ASN A 89 -6.95 12.62 -9.67
C ASN A 89 -7.95 13.12 -8.61
N ILE A 90 -8.59 12.22 -7.87
CA ILE A 90 -9.43 12.59 -6.73
C ILE A 90 -8.60 12.52 -5.43
N VAL A 91 -7.75 11.51 -5.31
CA VAL A 91 -6.94 11.24 -4.10
C VAL A 91 -5.79 12.22 -3.95
N HIS A 92 -5.17 12.69 -5.04
CA HIS A 92 -3.96 13.53 -5.05
C HIS A 92 -2.86 12.98 -4.13
N PRO A 93 -2.41 11.71 -4.30
CA PRO A 93 -1.48 11.07 -3.39
C PRO A 93 -0.09 11.70 -3.43
N ASP A 94 0.64 11.58 -2.32
CA ASP A 94 2.06 11.93 -2.19
C ASP A 94 2.94 10.71 -2.33
N TYR A 95 2.39 9.55 -1.94
CA TYR A 95 3.05 8.25 -2.03
C TYR A 95 2.16 7.22 -2.69
N GLY A 96 2.77 6.26 -3.38
CA GLY A 96 2.06 5.17 -4.04
C GLY A 96 2.61 3.79 -3.70
N ILE A 97 1.71 2.82 -3.62
CA ILE A 97 2.03 1.40 -3.52
C ILE A 97 1.24 0.64 -4.58
N ILE A 98 1.93 -0.10 -5.44
CA ILE A 98 1.32 -1.16 -6.24
C ILE A 98 1.73 -2.49 -5.62
N THR A 99 0.79 -3.19 -5.01
CA THR A 99 1.09 -4.44 -4.27
C THR A 99 1.63 -5.52 -5.18
N ASN A 100 0.95 -5.74 -6.29
CA ASN A 100 1.36 -6.64 -7.37
C ASN A 100 0.54 -6.39 -8.63
N VAL A 101 0.99 -7.01 -9.73
CA VAL A 101 0.25 -7.07 -10.98
C VAL A 101 0.06 -8.54 -11.35
N GLY A 102 -1.19 -9.00 -11.33
CA GLY A 102 -1.58 -10.37 -11.63
C GLY A 102 -2.60 -10.43 -12.75
N ARG A 103 -2.88 -11.64 -13.22
CA ARG A 103 -3.90 -11.89 -14.26
C ARG A 103 -5.30 -11.90 -13.64
N ALA A 104 -5.89 -10.71 -13.45
CA ALA A 104 -7.26 -10.56 -12.98
C ALA A 104 -8.03 -9.57 -13.88
N HIS A 105 -9.33 -9.76 -14.01
CA HIS A 105 -10.22 -8.88 -14.79
C HIS A 105 -9.76 -8.64 -16.24
N LEU A 106 -9.19 -9.68 -16.90
CA LEU A 106 -8.64 -9.56 -18.26
C LEU A 106 -9.66 -9.06 -19.28
N GLU A 107 -10.94 -9.36 -19.10
CA GLU A 107 -12.02 -8.87 -19.96
C GLU A 107 -12.12 -7.33 -19.96
N GLY A 108 -11.99 -6.70 -18.76
CA GLY A 108 -12.07 -5.25 -18.63
C GLY A 108 -10.78 -4.52 -19.02
N PHE A 109 -9.62 -5.17 -18.91
CA PHE A 109 -8.31 -4.60 -19.24
C PHE A 109 -7.81 -4.97 -20.63
N GLY A 110 -8.42 -5.98 -21.29
CA GLY A 110 -8.12 -6.46 -22.62
C GLY A 110 -6.87 -7.35 -22.73
N SER A 111 -5.90 -7.20 -21.83
CA SER A 111 -4.66 -8.00 -21.79
C SER A 111 -3.95 -7.87 -20.46
N PHE A 112 -2.96 -8.74 -20.20
CA PHE A 112 -2.09 -8.60 -19.02
C PHE A 112 -1.35 -7.25 -19.01
N GLU A 113 -0.81 -6.83 -20.17
CA GLU A 113 -0.16 -5.51 -20.29
C GLU A 113 -1.16 -4.36 -20.01
N GLY A 114 -2.44 -4.54 -20.35
CA GLY A 114 -3.51 -3.61 -19.96
C GLY A 114 -3.68 -3.49 -18.46
N VAL A 115 -3.54 -4.60 -17.72
CA VAL A 115 -3.54 -4.57 -16.23
C VAL A 115 -2.32 -3.81 -15.72
N VAL A 116 -1.12 -4.10 -16.28
CA VAL A 116 0.13 -3.40 -15.91
C VAL A 116 -0.03 -1.90 -16.11
N HIS A 117 -0.44 -1.46 -17.29
CA HIS A 117 -0.63 -0.03 -17.61
C HIS A 117 -1.65 0.64 -16.68
N THR A 118 -2.79 -0.01 -16.43
CA THR A 118 -3.81 0.57 -15.54
C THR A 118 -3.29 0.76 -14.12
N LYS A 119 -2.54 -0.20 -13.56
CA LYS A 119 -1.96 -0.02 -12.23
C LYS A 119 -0.85 1.03 -12.23
N ALA A 120 -0.07 1.11 -13.31
CA ALA A 120 0.99 2.10 -13.48
C ALA A 120 0.48 3.54 -13.61
N GLU A 121 -0.81 3.77 -13.89
CA GLU A 121 -1.43 5.11 -13.89
C GLU A 121 -1.18 5.87 -12.58
N LEU A 122 -1.10 5.16 -11.43
CA LEU A 122 -0.68 5.74 -10.15
C LEU A 122 0.76 6.26 -10.21
N TYR A 123 1.66 5.49 -10.79
CA TYR A 123 3.07 5.86 -10.92
C TYR A 123 3.25 7.01 -11.91
N ASP A 124 2.46 7.05 -12.98
CA ASP A 124 2.47 8.13 -13.97
C ASP A 124 2.04 9.48 -13.37
N TYR A 125 1.10 9.46 -12.44
CA TYR A 125 0.72 10.65 -11.66
C TYR A 125 1.87 11.11 -10.77
N LEU A 126 2.43 10.20 -9.97
CA LEU A 126 3.49 10.52 -9.00
C LEU A 126 4.78 10.98 -9.69
N ARG A 127 5.06 10.51 -10.91
CA ARG A 127 6.20 10.97 -11.74
C ARG A 127 6.11 12.45 -12.10
N LYS A 128 4.90 12.97 -12.23
CA LYS A 128 4.62 14.38 -12.55
C LYS A 128 4.50 15.25 -11.30
N LYS A 129 4.33 14.64 -10.14
CA LYS A 129 4.15 15.35 -8.88
C LYS A 129 5.51 15.69 -8.28
N LYS A 130 5.70 16.97 -7.89
CA LYS A 130 6.87 17.39 -7.11
C LYS A 130 6.94 16.56 -5.81
N ASP A 131 8.08 15.99 -5.55
CA ASP A 131 8.36 15.13 -4.37
C ASP A 131 7.52 13.85 -4.30
N GLY A 132 6.82 13.49 -5.38
CA GLY A 132 6.10 12.22 -5.50
C GLY A 132 7.05 11.04 -5.32
N ALA A 133 6.67 10.03 -4.53
CA ALA A 133 7.48 8.86 -4.25
C ALA A 133 6.66 7.58 -4.18
N ILE A 134 7.33 6.44 -4.26
CA ILE A 134 6.67 5.13 -4.19
C ILE A 134 7.35 4.22 -3.17
N PHE A 135 6.59 3.26 -2.65
CA PHE A 135 7.14 2.10 -1.95
C PHE A 135 7.14 0.94 -2.95
N LEU A 136 8.31 0.44 -3.28
CA LEU A 136 8.53 -0.47 -4.39
C LEU A 136 8.95 -1.86 -3.92
N ASN A 137 8.16 -2.88 -4.28
CA ASN A 137 8.60 -4.26 -4.16
C ASN A 137 9.69 -4.54 -5.21
N SER A 138 10.94 -4.61 -4.77
CA SER A 138 12.11 -4.83 -5.62
C SER A 138 12.24 -6.26 -6.14
N ASP A 139 11.47 -7.21 -5.60
CA ASP A 139 11.44 -8.59 -6.09
C ASP A 139 10.61 -8.74 -7.39
N SER A 140 9.82 -7.71 -7.73
CA SER A 140 8.95 -7.71 -8.92
C SER A 140 9.61 -6.96 -10.07
N GLU A 141 10.10 -7.69 -11.07
CA GLU A 141 10.68 -7.11 -12.29
C GLU A 141 9.70 -6.18 -13.01
N ILE A 142 8.41 -6.53 -13.03
CA ILE A 142 7.37 -5.72 -13.66
C ILE A 142 7.23 -4.38 -12.95
N LEU A 143 7.18 -4.37 -11.62
CA LEU A 143 7.06 -3.15 -10.85
C LEU A 143 8.33 -2.30 -10.96
N CYS A 144 9.52 -2.91 -10.95
CA CYS A 144 10.78 -2.22 -11.17
C CYS A 144 10.81 -1.52 -12.53
N ARG A 145 10.37 -2.20 -13.59
CA ARG A 145 10.28 -1.64 -14.95
C ARG A 145 9.37 -0.42 -15.02
N VAL A 146 8.15 -0.49 -14.46
CA VAL A 146 7.20 0.64 -14.51
C VAL A 146 7.52 1.76 -13.53
N ALA A 147 8.39 1.50 -12.56
CA ALA A 147 8.86 2.47 -11.56
C ALA A 147 10.07 3.29 -12.01
N GLU A 148 10.63 3.03 -13.19
CA GLU A 148 11.85 3.69 -13.66
C GLU A 148 11.71 5.23 -13.60
N GLY A 149 12.74 5.89 -13.08
CA GLY A 149 12.78 7.34 -12.91
C GLY A 149 12.00 7.91 -11.74
N LEU A 150 11.34 7.08 -10.91
CA LEU A 150 10.66 7.50 -9.69
C LEU A 150 11.55 7.39 -8.45
N LYS A 151 11.34 8.31 -7.51
CA LYS A 151 11.89 8.16 -6.16
C LYS A 151 11.20 6.98 -5.48
N ALA A 152 11.96 5.96 -5.12
CA ALA A 152 11.42 4.72 -4.57
C ALA A 152 12.06 4.39 -3.22
N TYR A 153 11.23 3.99 -2.25
CA TYR A 153 11.62 3.31 -1.02
C TYR A 153 11.45 1.81 -1.25
N LYS A 154 12.56 1.10 -1.45
CA LYS A 154 12.54 -0.29 -1.88
C LYS A 154 12.41 -1.25 -0.70
N TYR A 155 11.59 -2.27 -0.86
CA TYR A 155 11.51 -3.41 0.04
C TYR A 155 11.50 -4.71 -0.76
N GLY A 156 11.96 -5.81 -0.16
CA GLY A 156 12.00 -7.10 -0.83
C GLY A 156 12.68 -8.18 -0.01
N THR A 157 12.75 -9.38 -0.58
CA THR A 157 13.38 -10.57 0.01
C THR A 157 14.72 -10.90 -0.63
N LYS A 158 15.04 -10.28 -1.78
CA LYS A 158 16.26 -10.53 -2.55
C LYS A 158 17.30 -9.46 -2.21
N ALA A 159 18.37 -9.86 -1.51
CA ALA A 159 19.44 -8.96 -1.10
C ALA A 159 20.17 -8.30 -2.29
N GLU A 160 20.27 -9.00 -3.42
CA GLU A 160 20.90 -8.53 -4.66
C GLU A 160 20.14 -7.36 -5.32
N ALA A 161 18.89 -7.15 -4.97
CA ALA A 161 18.10 -6.00 -5.40
C ALA A 161 18.35 -4.74 -4.54
N HIS A 162 19.20 -4.85 -3.50
CA HIS A 162 19.58 -3.78 -2.58
C HIS A 162 18.38 -2.99 -2.04
N PRO A 163 17.37 -3.67 -1.43
CA PRO A 163 16.24 -2.97 -0.83
C PRO A 163 16.67 -2.24 0.46
N GLU A 164 16.00 -1.11 0.77
CA GLU A 164 16.19 -0.43 2.06
C GLU A 164 15.61 -1.25 3.21
N VAL A 165 14.53 -2.00 2.96
CA VAL A 165 13.96 -2.97 3.90
C VAL A 165 14.10 -4.37 3.29
N LEU A 166 14.97 -5.17 3.87
CA LEU A 166 15.18 -6.57 3.51
C LEU A 166 14.45 -7.46 4.51
N GLY A 167 13.70 -8.46 4.01
CA GLY A 167 13.02 -9.43 4.84
C GLY A 167 13.15 -10.86 4.35
N GLU A 168 12.93 -11.79 5.24
CA GLU A 168 12.97 -13.25 4.98
C GLU A 168 11.87 -13.94 5.75
N VAL A 169 11.19 -14.90 5.13
CA VAL A 169 10.26 -15.80 5.83
C VAL A 169 11.06 -16.77 6.71
N VAL A 170 10.70 -16.84 7.98
CA VAL A 170 11.30 -17.77 8.94
C VAL A 170 10.49 -19.06 9.03
N ASN A 171 9.16 -18.93 9.12
CA ASN A 171 8.22 -20.04 9.19
C ASN A 171 6.85 -19.61 8.61
N CYS A 172 6.04 -20.59 8.19
CA CYS A 172 4.70 -20.34 7.67
C CYS A 172 3.71 -21.45 8.04
N ASP A 173 3.76 -21.95 9.28
CA ASP A 173 2.90 -23.04 9.77
C ASP A 173 2.35 -22.73 11.18
N PRO A 174 1.03 -22.42 11.33
CA PRO A 174 0.10 -22.01 10.28
C PRO A 174 0.24 -20.53 9.91
N TYR A 175 0.89 -19.73 10.77
CA TYR A 175 1.05 -18.30 10.60
C TYR A 175 2.44 -17.97 10.08
N ILE A 176 2.53 -16.92 9.26
CA ILE A 176 3.81 -16.42 8.79
C ILE A 176 4.58 -15.76 9.94
N SER A 177 5.80 -16.26 10.18
CA SER A 177 6.83 -15.61 10.95
C SER A 177 7.93 -15.15 10.00
N PHE A 178 8.39 -13.93 10.16
CA PHE A 178 9.40 -13.34 9.27
C PHE A 178 10.40 -12.52 10.07
N LYS A 179 11.56 -12.31 9.50
CA LYS A 179 12.53 -11.34 10.01
C LYS A 179 12.78 -10.27 8.97
N TRP A 180 13.11 -9.07 9.45
CA TRP A 180 13.41 -7.93 8.60
C TRP A 180 14.48 -7.04 9.22
N LYS A 181 15.15 -6.26 8.37
CA LYS A 181 16.06 -5.19 8.79
C LYS A 181 15.96 -4.02 7.84
N SER A 182 16.33 -2.83 8.32
CA SER A 182 16.46 -1.61 7.51
C SER A 182 17.93 -1.27 7.31
N GLY A 183 18.37 -1.17 6.07
CA GLY A 183 19.76 -0.88 5.73
C GLY A 183 20.74 -1.87 6.38
N ASN A 184 21.70 -1.33 7.14
CA ASN A 184 22.70 -2.10 7.90
C ASN A 184 22.26 -2.36 9.36
N GLY A 185 21.00 -2.11 9.70
CA GLY A 185 20.46 -2.33 11.05
C GLY A 185 20.40 -3.80 11.45
N GLU A 186 19.92 -4.02 12.67
CA GLU A 186 19.75 -5.36 13.24
C GLU A 186 18.51 -6.07 12.66
N TRP A 187 18.50 -7.39 12.73
CA TRP A 187 17.37 -8.21 12.36
C TRP A 187 16.31 -8.22 13.45
N HIS A 188 15.08 -7.88 13.08
CA HIS A 188 13.89 -8.00 13.92
C HIS A 188 13.06 -9.19 13.48
N THR A 189 12.70 -10.08 14.39
CA THR A 189 11.81 -11.22 14.12
C THR A 189 10.40 -10.92 14.61
N VAL A 190 9.41 -11.20 13.77
CA VAL A 190 8.00 -10.97 14.07
C VAL A 190 7.19 -12.22 13.77
N GLU A 191 6.45 -12.69 14.76
CA GLU A 191 5.43 -13.72 14.61
C GLU A 191 4.09 -13.06 14.39
N THR A 192 3.43 -13.33 13.26
CA THR A 192 2.17 -12.70 12.90
C THR A 192 0.98 -13.64 13.11
N LYS A 193 -0.23 -13.13 12.86
CA LYS A 193 -1.47 -13.92 12.80
C LYS A 193 -2.00 -14.05 11.36
N LEU A 194 -1.14 -13.79 10.37
CA LEU A 194 -1.43 -13.94 8.95
C LEU A 194 -1.04 -15.33 8.45
N ILE A 195 -1.81 -15.89 7.53
CA ILE A 195 -1.54 -17.17 6.88
C ILE A 195 -1.00 -16.93 5.48
N GLY A 196 0.00 -17.74 5.10
CA GLY A 196 0.57 -17.76 3.76
C GLY A 196 1.76 -16.84 3.56
N ASP A 197 2.79 -17.39 2.93
CA ASP A 197 4.06 -16.76 2.63
C ASP A 197 3.93 -15.57 1.65
N TYR A 198 2.88 -15.58 0.80
CA TYR A 198 2.57 -14.47 -0.09
C TYR A 198 2.32 -13.13 0.64
N ASN A 199 2.07 -13.17 1.95
CA ASN A 199 1.91 -11.97 2.77
C ASN A 199 3.24 -11.29 3.12
N ILE A 200 4.40 -11.90 2.86
CA ILE A 200 5.70 -11.29 3.14
C ILE A 200 5.84 -9.92 2.46
N ALA A 201 5.44 -9.80 1.19
CA ALA A 201 5.50 -8.53 0.46
C ALA A 201 4.59 -7.46 1.08
N ASN A 202 3.39 -7.84 1.58
CA ASN A 202 2.46 -6.92 2.24
C ASN A 202 3.02 -6.43 3.59
N LEU A 203 3.66 -7.34 4.34
CA LEU A 203 4.31 -7.04 5.62
C LEU A 203 5.51 -6.10 5.41
N LEU A 204 6.39 -6.40 4.45
CA LEU A 204 7.56 -5.56 4.16
C LEU A 204 7.17 -4.18 3.61
N ALA A 205 6.07 -4.06 2.85
CA ALA A 205 5.52 -2.77 2.46
C ALA A 205 5.14 -1.93 3.69
N ALA A 206 4.48 -2.54 4.68
CA ALA A 206 4.12 -1.85 5.93
C ALA A 206 5.35 -1.46 6.75
N VAL A 207 6.38 -2.32 6.82
CA VAL A 207 7.67 -1.98 7.45
C VAL A 207 8.29 -0.78 6.74
N ALA A 208 8.41 -0.79 5.40
CA ALA A 208 9.02 0.28 4.62
C ALA A 208 8.30 1.63 4.83
N VAL A 209 6.96 1.59 4.89
CA VAL A 209 6.17 2.79 5.23
C VAL A 209 6.48 3.24 6.66
N GLY A 210 6.48 2.35 7.64
CA GLY A 210 6.80 2.66 9.03
C GLY A 210 8.17 3.34 9.19
N ILE A 211 9.21 2.77 8.57
CA ILE A 211 10.57 3.34 8.55
C ILE A 211 10.57 4.74 7.93
N LYS A 212 9.93 4.90 6.76
CA LYS A 212 9.86 6.20 6.06
C LYS A 212 9.19 7.29 6.90
N PHE A 213 8.18 6.93 7.67
CA PHE A 213 7.44 7.85 8.56
C PHE A 213 7.99 7.88 9.99
N ASN A 214 9.18 7.32 10.22
CA ASN A 214 9.87 7.31 11.52
C ASN A 214 9.00 6.73 12.65
N VAL A 215 8.26 5.67 12.39
CA VAL A 215 7.66 4.83 13.43
C VAL A 215 8.80 4.02 14.06
N PRO A 216 8.92 3.96 15.39
CA PRO A 216 9.96 3.14 16.03
C PRO A 216 9.90 1.67 15.58
N GLU A 217 11.06 1.04 15.39
CA GLU A 217 11.14 -0.35 14.90
C GLU A 217 10.43 -1.34 15.85
N THR A 218 10.50 -1.09 17.15
CA THR A 218 9.76 -1.84 18.17
C THR A 218 8.25 -1.76 17.97
N ASP A 219 7.74 -0.57 17.66
CA ASP A 219 6.32 -0.31 17.46
C ASP A 219 5.83 -0.90 16.13
N ILE A 220 6.68 -0.89 15.09
CA ILE A 220 6.42 -1.60 13.83
C ILE A 220 6.24 -3.11 14.10
N CYS A 221 7.18 -3.72 14.85
CA CYS A 221 7.13 -5.13 15.20
C CYS A 221 5.88 -5.47 16.03
N GLU A 222 5.54 -4.65 17.02
CA GLU A 222 4.35 -4.81 17.85
C GLU A 222 3.07 -4.71 17.01
N ALA A 223 2.96 -3.69 16.17
CA ALA A 223 1.81 -3.49 15.28
C ALA A 223 1.55 -4.70 14.37
N LEU A 224 2.60 -5.25 13.76
CA LEU A 224 2.49 -6.39 12.86
C LEU A 224 2.21 -7.71 13.57
N ARG A 225 2.74 -7.90 14.79
CA ARG A 225 2.46 -9.07 15.65
C ARG A 225 1.01 -9.10 16.12
N ASP A 226 0.50 -7.94 16.53
CA ASP A 226 -0.82 -7.83 17.15
C ASP A 226 -1.95 -7.72 16.12
N TYR A 227 -1.62 -7.43 14.87
CA TYR A 227 -2.61 -7.34 13.81
C TYR A 227 -3.39 -8.65 13.61
N VAL A 228 -4.72 -8.53 13.68
CA VAL A 228 -5.66 -9.63 13.42
C VAL A 228 -6.45 -9.30 12.16
N PRO A 229 -6.41 -10.15 11.11
CA PRO A 229 -7.21 -9.93 9.90
C PRO A 229 -8.71 -9.89 10.23
N SER A 230 -9.41 -8.82 9.82
CA SER A 230 -10.83 -8.62 10.16
C SER A 230 -11.81 -9.19 9.11
N ASN A 231 -11.33 -9.55 7.91
CA ASN A 231 -12.20 -9.74 6.73
C ASN A 231 -12.19 -11.16 6.16
N ASN A 232 -12.13 -12.21 6.97
CA ASN A 232 -12.03 -13.62 6.51
C ASN A 232 -10.90 -13.86 5.47
N ARG A 233 -9.98 -12.94 5.33
CA ARG A 233 -8.81 -13.03 4.46
C ARG A 233 -7.63 -13.48 5.30
N SER A 234 -6.97 -14.56 4.91
CA SER A 234 -5.83 -15.11 5.65
C SER A 234 -6.16 -15.51 7.10
N GLN A 235 -7.39 -15.98 7.35
CA GLN A 235 -7.84 -16.55 8.64
C GLN A 235 -8.02 -18.06 8.51
N LEU A 236 -7.67 -18.80 9.57
CA LEU A 236 -8.13 -20.19 9.75
C LEU A 236 -9.62 -20.16 10.07
N LYS A 237 -10.44 -20.80 9.22
CA LYS A 237 -11.80 -21.16 9.61
C LYS A 237 -11.70 -22.40 10.50
N GLN A 238 -12.06 -22.25 11.77
CA GLN A 238 -12.35 -23.37 12.66
C GLN A 238 -13.61 -24.10 12.20
#